data_df3b323e592892b3b4929039aa524095
#
_entry.id   df3b323e592892b3b4929039aa524095
#
_cell.length_a   1.000
_cell.length_b   1.000
_cell.length_c   1.000
_cell.angle_alpha   90.00
_cell.angle_beta   90.00
_cell.angle_gamma   90.00
#
_symmetry.space_group_name_H-M   'P 1'
#
loop_
_entity.id
_entity.type
_entity.pdbx_description
1 polymer ?
#
loop_
_entity_poly.entity_id
_entity_poly.type
_entity_poly.pdbx_seq_one_letter_code
_entity_poly.pdbx_strand_id
1 'polypeptide(L)'
;MKGAWGEAAARGYLTRAGYRIVDCNFRTRFGEIDIIAQVGEYLVFIEVKTRKNDRFATAREAVTPQKQARIRAAAEKWLQAHHPVSLQPRFDVIEVYGGGRAPPAAY
;
A
#
# COMPACT_ATOMS: atom_id res chain seq x y z
N MET A 1 12.33 10.96 -6.75
CA MET A 1 10.92 10.99 -6.33
C MET A 1 10.76 10.23 -5.04
N LYS A 2 10.06 10.84 -4.10
CA LYS A 2 9.84 10.23 -2.80
C LYS A 2 9.06 8.92 -2.96
N GLY A 3 9.57 7.83 -2.42
CA GLY A 3 8.88 6.56 -2.37
C GLY A 3 8.95 5.70 -3.61
N ALA A 4 9.51 6.20 -4.71
CA ALA A 4 9.49 5.46 -5.97
C ALA A 4 10.17 4.09 -5.84
N TRP A 5 11.34 4.05 -5.21
CA TRP A 5 12.05 2.78 -5.03
C TRP A 5 11.34 1.88 -4.02
N GLY A 6 10.73 2.49 -2.98
CA GLY A 6 9.99 1.72 -1.98
C GLY A 6 8.75 1.10 -2.56
N GLU A 7 8.01 1.84 -3.38
CA GLU A 7 6.84 1.29 -4.04
C GLU A 7 7.20 0.18 -5.01
N ALA A 8 8.30 0.34 -5.74
CA ALA A 8 8.78 -0.71 -6.63
C ALA A 8 9.16 -1.97 -5.86
N ALA A 9 9.84 -1.81 -4.72
CA ALA A 9 10.20 -2.94 -3.87
C ALA A 9 8.96 -3.64 -3.32
N ALA A 10 7.95 -2.86 -2.91
CA ALA A 10 6.71 -3.41 -2.40
C ALA A 10 5.96 -4.19 -3.48
N ARG A 11 5.87 -3.67 -4.69
CA ARG A 11 5.23 -4.38 -5.80
C ARG A 11 5.94 -5.70 -6.09
N GLY A 12 7.28 -5.68 -6.10
CA GLY A 12 8.04 -6.91 -6.31
C GLY A 12 7.79 -7.95 -5.24
N TYR A 13 7.79 -7.52 -3.98
CA TYR A 13 7.49 -8.39 -2.86
C TYR A 13 6.08 -9.00 -3.01
N LEU A 14 5.09 -8.18 -3.28
CA LEU A 14 3.72 -8.64 -3.41
C LEU A 14 3.56 -9.63 -4.55
N THR A 15 4.17 -9.34 -5.70
CA THR A 15 4.11 -10.25 -6.85
C THR A 15 4.71 -11.60 -6.51
N ARG A 16 5.88 -11.61 -5.84
CA ARG A 16 6.51 -12.87 -5.41
C ARG A 16 5.67 -13.60 -4.38
N ALA A 17 4.89 -12.89 -3.58
CA ALA A 17 4.01 -13.49 -2.59
C ALA A 17 2.66 -13.94 -3.16
N GLY A 18 2.47 -13.83 -4.46
CA GLY A 18 1.27 -14.33 -5.12
C GLY A 18 0.16 -13.31 -5.30
N TYR A 19 0.43 -12.04 -5.02
CA TYR A 19 -0.55 -10.98 -5.24
C TYR A 19 -0.55 -10.55 -6.70
N ARG A 20 -1.72 -10.20 -7.20
CA ARG A 20 -1.86 -9.57 -8.50
C ARG A 20 -2.05 -8.07 -8.30
N ILE A 21 -1.15 -7.28 -8.86
CA ILE A 21 -1.26 -5.81 -8.78
C ILE A 21 -2.38 -5.36 -9.70
N VAL A 22 -3.36 -4.68 -9.14
CA VAL A 22 -4.54 -4.23 -9.87
C VAL A 22 -4.42 -2.77 -10.27
N ASP A 23 -3.90 -1.94 -9.37
CA ASP A 23 -3.77 -0.51 -9.63
C ASP A 23 -2.67 0.06 -8.75
N CYS A 24 -2.11 1.17 -9.15
CA CYS A 24 -1.07 1.85 -8.40
C CYS A 24 -1.33 3.34 -8.38
N ASN A 25 -1.00 3.97 -7.26
CA ASN A 25 -1.06 5.42 -7.12
C ASN A 25 -2.43 5.99 -7.49
N PHE A 26 -3.46 5.36 -6.96
CA PHE A 26 -4.82 5.83 -7.15
C PHE A 26 -5.06 7.05 -6.27
N ARG A 27 -5.39 8.17 -6.89
CA ARG A 27 -5.54 9.44 -6.20
C ARG A 27 -6.94 10.00 -6.34
N THR A 28 -7.44 10.54 -5.24
CA THR A 28 -8.69 11.27 -5.20
C THR A 28 -8.48 12.55 -4.42
N ARG A 29 -9.46 13.43 -4.43
CA ARG A 29 -9.41 14.62 -3.59
C ARG A 29 -9.48 14.29 -2.10
N PHE A 30 -9.89 13.08 -1.75
CA PHE A 30 -10.02 12.67 -0.34
C PHE A 30 -8.76 11.98 0.18
N GLY A 31 -7.95 11.41 -0.70
CA GLY A 31 -6.74 10.70 -0.30
C GLY A 31 -6.19 9.88 -1.46
N GLU A 32 -5.14 9.12 -1.17
CA GLU A 32 -4.53 8.26 -2.19
C GLU A 32 -4.21 6.89 -1.63
N ILE A 33 -4.09 5.93 -2.53
CA ILE A 33 -3.73 4.56 -2.20
C ILE A 33 -2.53 4.19 -3.08
N ASP A 34 -1.47 3.73 -2.44
CA ASP A 34 -0.23 3.45 -3.16
C ASP A 34 -0.35 2.23 -4.07
N ILE A 35 -0.92 1.14 -3.55
CA ILE A 35 -1.07 -0.09 -4.32
C ILE A 35 -2.42 -0.71 -4.01
N ILE A 36 -3.09 -1.19 -5.05
CA ILE A 36 -4.30 -2.02 -4.90
C ILE A 36 -3.96 -3.36 -5.52
N ALA A 37 -4.13 -4.44 -4.76
CA ALA A 37 -3.74 -5.77 -5.20
C ALA A 37 -4.77 -6.81 -4.77
N GLN A 38 -4.79 -7.91 -5.49
CA GLN A 38 -5.70 -9.02 -5.21
C GLN A 38 -4.89 -10.24 -4.80
N VAL A 39 -5.29 -10.87 -3.70
CA VAL A 39 -4.75 -12.15 -3.27
C VAL A 39 -5.90 -13.00 -2.75
N GLY A 40 -6.08 -14.20 -3.33
CA GLY A 40 -7.20 -15.04 -2.96
C GLY A 40 -8.52 -14.28 -3.13
N GLU A 41 -9.31 -14.24 -2.07
CA GLU A 41 -10.60 -13.55 -2.06
C GLU A 41 -10.52 -12.11 -1.59
N TYR A 42 -9.32 -11.59 -1.35
CA TYR A 42 -9.13 -10.25 -0.82
C TYR A 42 -8.72 -9.26 -1.88
N LEU A 43 -9.31 -8.07 -1.80
CA LEU A 43 -8.84 -6.90 -2.53
C LEU A 43 -8.18 -5.99 -1.51
N VAL A 44 -6.88 -5.83 -1.63
CA VAL A 44 -6.06 -5.23 -0.59
C VAL A 44 -5.65 -3.82 -1.00
N PHE A 45 -5.96 -2.85 -0.16
CA PHE A 45 -5.60 -1.45 -0.35
C PHE A 45 -4.38 -1.19 0.53
N ILE A 46 -3.27 -0.84 -0.06
CA ILE A 46 -1.96 -0.88 0.59
C ILE A 46 -1.33 0.50 0.64
N GLU A 47 -0.91 0.88 1.84
CA GLU A 47 -0.07 2.05 2.06
C GLU A 47 1.38 1.58 2.16
N VAL A 48 2.27 2.19 1.39
CA VAL A 48 3.70 1.86 1.42
C VAL A 48 4.42 2.92 2.22
N LYS A 49 5.15 2.50 3.25
CA LYS A 49 5.97 3.37 4.08
C LYS A 49 7.42 3.04 3.87
N THR A 50 8.17 4.02 3.38
CA THR A 50 9.59 3.86 3.12
C THR A 50 10.37 4.39 4.30
N ARG A 51 11.27 3.58 4.83
CA ARG A 51 12.10 3.92 6.00
C ARG A 51 13.56 3.68 5.67
N LYS A 52 14.42 4.57 6.11
CA LYS A 52 15.86 4.32 6.02
C LYS A 52 16.30 3.30 7.07
N ASN A 53 15.66 3.34 8.24
CA ASN A 53 15.87 2.38 9.30
C ASN A 53 14.63 2.37 10.18
N ASP A 54 14.60 1.47 11.16
CA ASP A 54 13.43 1.29 12.02
C ASP A 54 13.57 1.96 13.39
N ARG A 55 14.51 2.90 13.52
CA ARG A 55 14.86 3.46 14.84
C ARG A 55 13.76 4.31 15.45
N PHE A 56 13.03 5.06 14.66
CA PHE A 56 12.23 6.16 15.18
C PHE A 56 10.74 6.01 14.97
N ALA A 57 10.31 5.09 14.12
CA ALA A 57 8.89 4.98 13.83
C ALA A 57 8.56 3.59 13.32
N THR A 58 7.32 3.18 13.54
CA THR A 58 6.76 1.97 12.96
C THR A 58 5.69 2.37 11.96
N ALA A 59 5.29 1.43 11.12
CA ALA A 59 4.21 1.66 10.17
C ALA A 59 2.94 2.08 10.90
N ARG A 60 2.68 1.48 12.04
CA ARG A 60 1.48 1.77 12.82
C ARG A 60 1.44 3.22 13.29
N GLU A 61 2.59 3.76 13.68
CA GLU A 61 2.66 5.16 14.10
C GLU A 61 2.41 6.11 12.96
N ALA A 62 2.72 5.70 11.73
CA ALA A 62 2.58 6.54 10.55
C ALA A 62 1.15 6.59 10.02
N VAL A 63 0.25 5.69 10.48
CA VAL A 63 -1.11 5.60 9.96
C VAL A 63 -2.09 6.05 11.04
N THR A 64 -2.31 7.36 11.10
CA THR A 64 -3.22 7.98 12.07
C THR A 64 -4.67 7.68 11.70
N PRO A 65 -5.62 7.87 12.63
CA PRO A 65 -7.05 7.73 12.31
C PRO A 65 -7.49 8.63 11.15
N GLN A 66 -6.96 9.84 11.05
CA GLN A 66 -7.26 10.73 9.95
C GLN A 66 -6.79 10.15 8.62
N LYS A 67 -5.60 9.58 8.62
CA LYS A 67 -5.04 8.97 7.42
C LYS A 67 -5.82 7.72 7.03
N GLN A 68 -6.23 6.93 8.01
CA GLN A 68 -7.08 5.76 7.76
C GLN A 68 -8.40 6.17 7.12
N ALA A 69 -9.01 7.26 7.59
CA ALA A 69 -10.25 7.75 7.01
C ALA A 69 -10.06 8.17 5.55
N ARG A 70 -8.93 8.80 5.24
CA ARG A 70 -8.62 9.20 3.86
C ARG A 70 -8.42 8.00 2.95
N ILE A 71 -7.73 6.98 3.45
CA ILE A 71 -7.53 5.75 2.68
C ILE A 71 -8.86 5.07 2.40
N ARG A 72 -9.74 5.00 3.41
CA ARG A 72 -11.06 4.42 3.23
C ARG A 72 -11.89 5.18 2.21
N ALA A 73 -11.85 6.51 2.26
CA ALA A 73 -12.60 7.32 1.31
C ALA A 73 -12.11 7.08 -0.12
N ALA A 74 -10.80 7.00 -0.31
CA ALA A 74 -10.23 6.71 -1.61
C ALA A 74 -10.61 5.29 -2.07
N ALA A 75 -10.57 4.32 -1.16
CA ALA A 75 -10.95 2.94 -1.49
C ALA A 75 -12.41 2.85 -1.91
N GLU A 76 -13.30 3.58 -1.23
CA GLU A 76 -14.71 3.61 -1.63
C GLU A 76 -14.89 4.13 -3.05
N LYS A 77 -14.15 5.18 -3.41
CA LYS A 77 -14.20 5.71 -4.76
C LYS A 77 -13.74 4.68 -5.79
N TRP A 78 -12.67 3.97 -5.48
CA TRP A 78 -12.19 2.94 -6.39
C TRP A 78 -13.21 1.82 -6.55
N LEU A 79 -13.80 1.37 -5.44
CA LEU A 79 -14.82 0.32 -5.45
C LEU A 79 -16.05 0.75 -6.24
N GLN A 80 -16.49 2.00 -6.09
CA GLN A 80 -17.62 2.52 -6.84
C GLN A 80 -17.37 2.53 -8.34
N ALA A 81 -16.12 2.79 -8.74
CA ALA A 81 -15.77 2.86 -10.15
C ALA A 81 -15.58 1.49 -10.79
N HIS A 82 -15.14 0.50 -10.01
CA HIS A 82 -14.71 -0.79 -10.57
C HIS A 82 -15.66 -1.94 -10.26
N HIS A 83 -16.48 -1.83 -9.22
CA HIS A 83 -17.50 -2.82 -8.85
C HIS A 83 -16.98 -4.26 -8.82
N PRO A 84 -15.90 -4.53 -8.08
CA PRO A 84 -15.38 -5.90 -8.03
C PRO A 84 -16.38 -6.82 -7.35
N VAL A 85 -16.53 -8.04 -7.88
CA VAL A 85 -17.49 -9.00 -7.38
C VAL A 85 -16.76 -10.05 -6.54
N SER A 86 -17.34 -10.37 -5.38
CA SER A 86 -16.89 -11.47 -4.52
C SER A 86 -15.50 -11.27 -3.92
N LEU A 87 -15.02 -10.04 -3.84
CA LEU A 87 -13.76 -9.74 -3.18
C LEU A 87 -14.00 -9.00 -1.87
N GLN A 88 -13.24 -9.36 -0.86
CA GLN A 88 -13.30 -8.74 0.46
C GLN A 88 -12.27 -7.63 0.54
N PRO A 89 -12.66 -6.39 0.86
CA PRO A 89 -11.69 -5.32 1.04
C PRO A 89 -10.83 -5.57 2.28
N ARG A 90 -9.55 -5.25 2.16
CA ARG A 90 -8.60 -5.34 3.27
C ARG A 90 -7.62 -4.19 3.16
N PHE A 91 -7.22 -3.63 4.29
CA PHE A 91 -6.29 -2.49 4.34
C PHE A 91 -5.00 -2.94 5.00
N ASP A 92 -3.89 -2.79 4.30
CA ASP A 92 -2.59 -3.21 4.80
C ASP A 92 -1.58 -2.09 4.68
N VAL A 93 -0.56 -2.15 5.52
CA VAL A 93 0.59 -1.25 5.43
C VAL A 93 1.82 -2.10 5.19
N ILE A 94 2.63 -1.71 4.22
CA ILE A 94 3.90 -2.35 3.97
C ILE A 94 5.01 -1.36 4.30
N GLU A 95 5.89 -1.73 5.22
CA GLU A 95 7.09 -0.98 5.48
C GLU A 95 8.23 -1.51 4.65
N VAL A 96 8.90 -0.60 3.95
CA VAL A 96 10.06 -0.96 3.14
C VAL A 96 11.26 -0.27 3.74
N TYR A 97 12.20 -1.07 4.21
CA TYR A 97 13.42 -0.57 4.82
C TYR A 97 14.56 -0.68 3.84
N GLY A 98 15.37 0.35 3.79
CA GLY A 98 16.52 0.36 2.93
C GLY A 98 17.10 1.74 2.85
N GLY A 99 18.16 1.84 2.11
CA GLY A 99 18.88 3.08 1.95
C GLY A 99 20.35 2.76 1.87
N GLY A 100 21.07 3.58 1.21
CA GLY A 100 22.45 3.28 0.99
C GLY A 100 22.63 2.06 0.10
N ARG A 101 23.40 1.11 0.55
CA ARG A 101 23.82 -0.03 -0.29
C ARG A 101 23.00 -1.29 -0.10
N ALA A 102 22.27 -1.39 0.99
CA ALA A 102 21.52 -2.59 1.28
C ALA A 102 20.27 -2.66 0.40
N PRO A 103 19.92 -3.86 -0.09
CA PRO A 103 18.64 -4.02 -0.77
C PRO A 103 17.49 -3.71 0.19
N PRO A 104 16.39 -3.13 -0.30
CA PRO A 104 15.24 -2.89 0.56
C PRO A 104 14.61 -4.20 1.03
N ALA A 105 14.10 -4.19 2.26
CA ALA A 105 13.31 -5.28 2.81
C ALA A 105 11.87 -4.83 2.95
N ALA A 106 10.93 -5.65 2.51
CA ALA A 106 9.50 -5.36 2.58
C ALA A 106 8.82 -6.31 3.54
N TYR A 107 7.89 -5.79 4.31
CA TYR A 107 7.10 -6.57 5.26
C TYR A 107 5.64 -6.49 4.94
#